data_8eee7217449998b194d12f00d98a89f3
#
_entry.id   8eee7217449998b194d12f00d98a89f3
#
_cell.length_a   1.000
_cell.length_b   1.000
_cell.length_c   1.000
_cell.angle_alpha   90.00
_cell.angle_beta   90.00
_cell.angle_gamma   90.00
#
_symmetry.space_group_name_H-M   'P 1'
#
loop_
_entity.id
_entity.type
_entity.pdbx_description
1 polymer ?
#
loop_
_entity_poly.entity_id
_entity_poly.type
_entity_poly.pdbx_seq_one_letter_code
_entity_poly.pdbx_strand_id
1 'polypeptide(L)'
;MTDQQPYQVLREYDDFELRHYPDYVLVQVEVTGGFSGAGNAAFGPLFRYISGNNQSATRIAMTAPVLQETTADDAHTVSFVLPEGMPVSAVPVPQDARVTTRVVPAHGAAARRFGGGWSEARFTENGDTLLAAVRRAGLEPVGGVYFARFDPPWKPGFLKHNEALVAVA
;
A
#
# COMPACT_ATOMS: atom_id res chain seq x y z
N MET A 1 16.31 3.80 9.49
CA MET A 1 14.95 3.31 9.82
C MET A 1 13.95 3.99 8.90
N THR A 2 13.04 3.24 8.34
CA THR A 2 12.02 3.76 7.44
C THR A 2 10.82 4.26 8.24
N ASP A 3 10.38 5.48 7.93
CA ASP A 3 9.17 6.03 8.54
C ASP A 3 7.95 5.22 8.09
N GLN A 4 6.91 5.24 8.91
CA GLN A 4 5.65 4.59 8.59
C GLN A 4 4.54 5.60 8.35
N GLN A 5 3.65 5.25 7.43
CA GLN A 5 2.46 6.04 7.15
C GLN A 5 1.63 6.20 8.43
N PRO A 6 1.24 7.44 8.79
CA PRO A 6 0.46 7.66 10.00
C PRO A 6 -0.99 7.26 9.82
N TYR A 7 -1.59 6.74 10.88
CA TYR A 7 -3.02 6.49 10.97
C TYR A 7 -3.44 6.51 12.44
N GLN A 8 -4.75 6.64 12.66
CA GLN A 8 -5.34 6.57 13.99
C GLN A 8 -6.20 5.31 14.07
N VAL A 9 -6.01 4.51 15.13
CA VAL A 9 -6.87 3.35 15.40
C VAL A 9 -8.14 3.86 16.07
N LEU A 10 -9.28 3.63 15.43
CA LEU A 10 -10.59 4.04 15.94
C LEU A 10 -11.22 2.97 16.80
N ARG A 11 -11.06 1.70 16.42
CA ARG A 11 -11.63 0.57 17.15
C ARG A 11 -10.90 -0.72 16.78
N GLU A 12 -10.73 -1.61 17.76
CA GLU A 12 -10.17 -2.93 17.56
C GLU A 12 -11.29 -3.97 17.52
N TYR A 13 -11.21 -4.87 16.53
CA TYR A 13 -12.07 -6.04 16.40
C TYR A 13 -11.20 -7.30 16.50
N ASP A 14 -11.82 -8.48 16.59
CA ASP A 14 -11.07 -9.73 16.74
C ASP A 14 -10.15 -10.01 15.54
N ASP A 15 -10.61 -9.72 14.32
CA ASP A 15 -9.92 -10.09 13.08
C ASP A 15 -9.28 -8.91 12.35
N PHE A 16 -9.53 -7.69 12.77
CA PHE A 16 -9.01 -6.47 12.14
C PHE A 16 -9.14 -5.29 13.08
N GLU A 17 -8.52 -4.17 12.70
CA GLU A 17 -8.76 -2.89 13.35
C GLU A 17 -9.32 -1.87 12.37
N LEU A 18 -10.19 -1.00 12.84
CA LEU A 18 -10.72 0.12 12.08
C LEU A 18 -9.80 1.31 12.28
N ARG A 19 -9.31 1.87 11.18
CA ARG A 19 -8.37 2.99 11.16
C ARG A 19 -8.94 4.20 10.46
N HIS A 20 -8.44 5.36 10.84
CA HIS A 20 -8.59 6.59 10.06
C HIS A 20 -7.23 6.98 9.51
N TYR A 21 -7.15 7.13 8.20
CA TYR A 21 -5.97 7.63 7.50
C TYR A 21 -6.21 9.08 7.11
N PRO A 22 -5.30 10.01 7.47
CA PRO A 22 -5.34 11.35 6.89
C PRO A 22 -5.06 11.26 5.39
N ASP A 23 -5.33 12.32 4.65
CA ASP A 23 -5.01 12.33 3.22
C ASP A 23 -3.52 12.10 3.00
N TYR A 24 -3.20 11.40 1.92
CA TYR A 24 -1.82 11.08 1.56
C TYR A 24 -1.64 11.01 0.05
N VAL A 25 -0.39 11.04 -0.37
CA VAL A 25 -0.03 10.98 -1.79
C VAL A 25 0.69 9.66 -2.04
N LEU A 26 0.31 9.00 -3.13
CA LEU A 26 0.98 7.81 -3.63
C LEU A 26 1.77 8.15 -4.88
N VAL A 27 2.94 7.54 -5.03
CA VAL A 27 3.61 7.40 -6.31
C VAL A 27 3.48 5.94 -6.72
N GLN A 28 3.02 5.69 -7.95
CA GLN A 28 2.59 4.35 -8.34
C GLN A 28 2.98 3.99 -9.76
N VAL A 29 3.10 2.67 -9.98
CA VAL A 29 3.35 2.07 -11.29
C VAL A 29 2.37 0.93 -11.47
N GLU A 30 1.74 0.87 -12.64
CA GLU A 30 0.94 -0.29 -13.04
C GLU A 30 1.85 -1.28 -13.75
N VAL A 31 1.81 -2.53 -13.31
CA VAL A 31 2.59 -3.63 -13.90
C VAL A 31 1.68 -4.78 -14.28
N THR A 32 2.03 -5.49 -15.35
CA THR A 32 1.35 -6.70 -15.77
C THR A 32 2.16 -7.91 -15.34
N GLY A 33 1.48 -9.05 -15.17
CA GLY A 33 2.09 -10.30 -14.77
C GLY A 33 1.53 -10.83 -13.46
N GLY A 34 2.22 -11.80 -12.88
CA GLY A 34 1.76 -12.46 -11.66
C GLY A 34 1.88 -11.58 -10.41
N PHE A 35 1.07 -11.90 -9.42
CA PHE A 35 1.05 -11.20 -8.14
C PHE A 35 2.44 -11.12 -7.50
N SER A 36 3.16 -12.26 -7.45
CA SER A 36 4.45 -12.34 -6.75
C SER A 36 5.56 -11.53 -7.41
N GLY A 37 5.51 -11.35 -8.73
CA GLY A 37 6.51 -10.59 -9.47
C GLY A 37 6.24 -9.09 -9.56
N ALA A 38 5.03 -8.66 -9.25
CA ALA A 38 4.61 -7.27 -9.45
C ALA A 38 5.45 -6.29 -8.64
N GLY A 39 5.72 -6.59 -7.38
CA GLY A 39 6.53 -5.73 -6.52
C GLY A 39 7.93 -5.52 -7.08
N ASN A 40 8.59 -6.58 -7.54
CA ASN A 40 9.93 -6.49 -8.13
C ASN A 40 9.92 -5.68 -9.42
N ALA A 41 8.90 -5.88 -10.27
CA ALA A 41 8.79 -5.17 -11.54
C ALA A 41 8.60 -3.66 -11.33
N ALA A 42 7.85 -3.27 -10.31
CA ALA A 42 7.54 -1.88 -10.02
C ALA A 42 8.61 -1.17 -9.20
N PHE A 43 9.39 -1.90 -8.41
CA PHE A 43 10.31 -1.31 -7.44
C PHE A 43 11.35 -0.40 -8.10
N GLY A 44 11.95 -0.83 -9.22
CA GLY A 44 12.96 -0.05 -9.92
C GLY A 44 12.48 1.35 -10.29
N PRO A 45 11.41 1.49 -11.06
CA PRO A 45 10.86 2.81 -11.41
C PRO A 45 10.50 3.66 -10.21
N LEU A 46 9.87 3.06 -9.19
CA LEU A 46 9.46 3.79 -7.98
C LEU A 46 10.67 4.25 -7.16
N PHE A 47 11.67 3.37 -7.00
CA PHE A 47 12.88 3.71 -6.27
C PHE A 47 13.68 4.82 -6.98
N ARG A 48 13.76 4.77 -8.31
CA ARG A 48 14.42 5.83 -9.07
C ARG A 48 13.70 7.16 -8.89
N TYR A 49 12.37 7.16 -8.86
CA TYR A 49 11.61 8.38 -8.63
C TYR A 49 11.96 9.04 -7.30
N ILE A 50 11.93 8.29 -6.20
CA ILE A 50 12.26 8.86 -4.88
C ILE A 50 13.74 9.16 -4.72
N SER A 51 14.59 8.60 -5.58
CA SER A 51 16.03 8.87 -5.59
C SER A 51 16.42 10.08 -6.45
N GLY A 52 15.43 10.78 -7.02
CA GLY A 52 15.68 12.01 -7.76
C GLY A 52 15.30 11.97 -9.25
N ASN A 53 14.78 10.84 -9.76
CA ASN A 53 14.33 10.77 -11.16
C ASN A 53 12.95 11.41 -11.32
N ASN A 54 12.91 12.71 -11.13
CA ASN A 54 11.74 13.55 -11.25
C ASN A 54 12.17 14.93 -11.75
N GLN A 55 11.20 15.76 -12.17
CA GLN A 55 11.53 17.04 -12.83
C GLN A 55 12.30 18.01 -11.95
N SER A 56 12.14 17.92 -10.63
CA SER A 56 12.86 18.82 -9.70
C SER A 56 14.14 18.20 -9.15
N ALA A 57 14.51 16.99 -9.58
CA ALA A 57 15.67 16.23 -9.08
C ALA A 57 15.68 16.12 -7.56
N THR A 58 14.51 16.00 -6.95
CA THR A 58 14.33 15.98 -5.49
C THR A 58 14.37 14.55 -4.99
N ARG A 59 15.15 14.31 -3.93
CA ARG A 59 15.15 13.05 -3.21
C ARG A 59 14.02 13.04 -2.18
N ILE A 60 13.35 11.90 -2.07
CA ILE A 60 12.23 11.71 -1.15
C ILE A 60 12.55 10.52 -0.25
N ALA A 61 12.33 10.66 1.05
CA ALA A 61 12.56 9.58 2.00
C ALA A 61 11.56 8.44 1.77
N MET A 62 12.03 7.20 1.95
CA MET A 62 11.18 6.02 1.86
C MET A 62 10.24 5.95 3.04
N THR A 63 8.95 5.72 2.78
CA THR A 63 7.92 5.52 3.80
C THR A 63 7.31 4.14 3.63
N ALA A 64 7.18 3.38 4.71
CA ALA A 64 6.45 2.13 4.71
C ALA A 64 4.95 2.39 4.90
N PRO A 65 4.07 1.57 4.37
CA PRO A 65 4.32 0.35 3.60
C PRO A 65 4.41 0.58 2.10
N VAL A 66 4.75 -0.49 1.38
CA VAL A 66 4.57 -0.58 -0.07
C VAL A 66 3.20 -1.20 -0.30
N LEU A 67 2.36 -0.55 -1.08
CA LEU A 67 0.99 -1.01 -1.35
C LEU A 67 0.92 -1.73 -2.69
N GLN A 68 0.08 -2.76 -2.75
CA GLN A 68 -0.21 -3.47 -3.99
C GLN A 68 -1.70 -3.73 -4.10
N GLU A 69 -2.28 -3.33 -5.21
CA GLU A 69 -3.68 -3.52 -5.53
C GLU A 69 -3.80 -4.24 -6.87
N THR A 70 -4.64 -5.26 -6.94
CA THR A 70 -4.95 -5.95 -8.20
C THR A 70 -6.08 -5.21 -8.88
N THR A 71 -5.81 -4.68 -10.08
CA THR A 71 -6.77 -3.86 -10.83
C THR A 71 -7.47 -4.63 -11.95
N ALA A 72 -6.85 -5.72 -12.42
CA ALA A 72 -7.40 -6.66 -13.40
C ALA A 72 -6.66 -7.98 -13.26
N ASP A 73 -7.05 -9.02 -14.01
CA ASP A 73 -6.52 -10.38 -13.84
C ASP A 73 -5.00 -10.46 -13.75
N ASP A 74 -4.28 -9.81 -14.66
CA ASP A 74 -2.82 -9.80 -14.67
C ASP A 74 -2.26 -8.39 -14.52
N ALA A 75 -3.03 -7.49 -13.90
CA ALA A 75 -2.60 -6.11 -13.71
C ALA A 75 -2.62 -5.75 -12.24
N HIS A 76 -1.52 -5.14 -11.78
CA HIS A 76 -1.34 -4.72 -10.41
C HIS A 76 -0.81 -3.29 -10.37
N THR A 77 -1.31 -2.50 -9.42
CA THR A 77 -0.75 -1.19 -9.14
C THR A 77 0.07 -1.30 -7.86
N VAL A 78 1.36 -0.98 -7.96
CA VAL A 78 2.27 -0.95 -6.81
C VAL A 78 2.58 0.50 -6.49
N SER A 79 2.49 0.86 -5.22
CA SER A 79 2.60 2.25 -4.79
C SER A 79 3.54 2.38 -3.61
N PHE A 80 4.31 3.48 -3.62
CA PHE A 80 5.00 3.98 -2.42
C PHE A 80 4.15 5.11 -1.84
N VAL A 81 4.07 5.16 -0.51
CA VAL A 81 3.43 6.27 0.19
C VAL A 81 4.47 7.37 0.36
N LEU A 82 4.15 8.58 -0.07
CA LEU A 82 5.06 9.71 0.13
C LEU A 82 5.03 10.18 1.59
N PRO A 83 6.10 10.80 2.09
CA PRO A 83 6.16 11.24 3.48
C PRO A 83 5.02 12.18 3.87
N GLU A 84 4.59 12.06 5.12
CA GLU A 84 3.62 12.98 5.71
C GLU A 84 4.13 14.43 5.67
N GLY A 85 3.22 15.36 5.49
CA GLY A 85 3.55 16.77 5.49
C GLY A 85 4.04 17.32 4.17
N MET A 86 4.16 16.49 3.13
CA MET A 86 4.50 16.97 1.79
C MET A 86 3.22 17.49 1.12
N PRO A 87 3.11 18.81 0.88
CA PRO A 87 1.93 19.33 0.20
C PRO A 87 1.88 18.86 -1.25
N VAL A 88 0.69 18.72 -1.80
CA VAL A 88 0.50 18.25 -3.19
C VAL A 88 1.30 19.10 -4.17
N SER A 89 1.38 20.40 -3.93
CA SER A 89 2.13 21.33 -4.78
C SER A 89 3.65 21.09 -4.76
N ALA A 90 4.16 20.40 -3.75
CA ALA A 90 5.59 20.08 -3.62
C ALA A 90 5.93 18.69 -4.13
N VAL A 91 4.95 17.89 -4.55
CA VAL A 91 5.17 16.55 -5.08
C VAL A 91 5.85 16.66 -6.44
N PRO A 92 7.09 16.12 -6.61
CA PRO A 92 7.79 16.23 -7.89
C PRO A 92 7.07 15.49 -9.01
N VAL A 93 7.10 16.05 -10.21
CA VAL A 93 6.54 15.41 -11.39
C VAL A 93 7.49 14.28 -11.84
N PRO A 94 6.99 13.04 -12.05
CA PRO A 94 7.83 11.95 -12.52
C PRO A 94 8.45 12.20 -13.89
N GLN A 95 9.68 11.75 -14.09
CA GLN A 95 10.35 11.74 -15.40
C GLN A 95 9.98 10.49 -16.22
N ASP A 96 9.75 9.38 -15.53
CA ASP A 96 9.37 8.11 -16.16
C ASP A 96 7.87 8.12 -16.45
N ALA A 97 7.48 7.91 -17.71
CA ALA A 97 6.07 7.91 -18.12
C ALA A 97 5.23 6.82 -17.46
N ARG A 98 5.87 5.75 -16.96
CA ARG A 98 5.18 4.66 -16.25
C ARG A 98 4.80 5.05 -14.83
N VAL A 99 5.44 6.06 -14.27
CA VAL A 99 5.25 6.50 -12.89
C VAL A 99 4.22 7.62 -12.85
N THR A 100 3.21 7.46 -11.99
CA THR A 100 2.19 8.48 -11.78
C THR A 100 2.03 8.78 -10.30
N THR A 101 1.45 9.92 -9.97
CA THR A 101 1.14 10.30 -8.60
C THR A 101 -0.38 10.37 -8.41
N ARG A 102 -0.84 10.07 -7.21
CA ARG A 102 -2.27 10.10 -6.87
C ARG A 102 -2.48 10.59 -5.45
N VAL A 103 -3.40 11.53 -5.27
CA VAL A 103 -3.83 11.97 -3.95
C VAL A 103 -4.95 11.04 -3.47
N VAL A 104 -4.81 10.51 -2.28
CA VAL A 104 -5.85 9.70 -1.63
C VAL A 104 -6.45 10.54 -0.52
N PRO A 105 -7.76 10.87 -0.59
CA PRO A 105 -8.42 11.64 0.46
C PRO A 105 -8.45 10.90 1.79
N ALA A 106 -8.54 11.63 2.88
CA ALA A 106 -8.72 11.06 4.21
C ALA A 106 -9.92 10.11 4.22
N HIS A 107 -9.76 8.94 4.83
CA HIS A 107 -10.80 7.91 4.83
C HIS A 107 -10.63 6.92 5.97
N GLY A 108 -11.69 6.19 6.26
CA GLY A 108 -11.63 5.03 7.13
C GLY A 108 -11.24 3.77 6.36
N ALA A 109 -10.51 2.88 7.02
CA ALA A 109 -10.14 1.60 6.44
C ALA A 109 -10.09 0.53 7.52
N ALA A 110 -10.44 -0.70 7.14
CA ALA A 110 -10.23 -1.87 7.97
C ALA A 110 -8.89 -2.49 7.59
N ALA A 111 -8.11 -2.88 8.58
CA ALA A 111 -6.77 -3.43 8.37
C ALA A 111 -6.57 -4.70 9.19
N ARG A 112 -6.14 -5.77 8.51
CA ARG A 112 -5.82 -7.05 9.14
C ARG A 112 -4.34 -7.33 8.99
N ARG A 113 -3.65 -7.42 10.11
CA ARG A 113 -2.22 -7.76 10.14
C ARG A 113 -2.04 -9.28 10.06
N PHE A 114 -1.05 -9.71 9.29
CA PHE A 114 -0.64 -11.11 9.25
C PHE A 114 0.85 -11.23 8.94
N GLY A 115 1.44 -12.31 9.43
CA GLY A 115 2.84 -12.62 9.16
C GLY A 115 3.02 -13.61 8.02
N GLY A 116 4.27 -13.96 7.75
CA GLY A 116 4.63 -14.97 6.77
C GLY A 116 5.13 -14.42 5.46
N GLY A 117 5.54 -15.34 4.58
CA GLY A 117 6.08 -15.00 3.26
C GLY A 117 5.05 -14.39 2.33
N TRP A 118 5.54 -13.83 1.24
CA TRP A 118 4.73 -13.09 0.27
C TRP A 118 4.17 -14.02 -0.81
N SER A 119 3.28 -14.96 -0.43
CA SER A 119 2.58 -15.79 -1.38
C SER A 119 1.22 -15.19 -1.72
N GLU A 120 0.80 -15.34 -2.97
CA GLU A 120 -0.53 -14.90 -3.40
C GLU A 120 -1.64 -15.57 -2.58
N ALA A 121 -1.50 -16.88 -2.33
CA ALA A 121 -2.48 -17.63 -1.55
C ALA A 121 -2.66 -17.08 -0.14
N ARG A 122 -1.57 -16.76 0.54
CA ARG A 122 -1.61 -16.18 1.89
C ARG A 122 -2.29 -14.81 1.89
N PHE A 123 -1.97 -13.99 0.92
CA PHE A 123 -2.55 -12.64 0.82
C PHE A 123 -4.03 -12.72 0.51
N THR A 124 -4.42 -13.56 -0.44
CA THR A 124 -5.83 -13.76 -0.81
C THR A 124 -6.65 -14.28 0.36
N GLU A 125 -6.13 -15.26 1.09
CA GLU A 125 -6.80 -15.83 2.27
C GLU A 125 -7.05 -14.75 3.33
N ASN A 126 -6.06 -13.95 3.62
CA ASN A 126 -6.20 -12.87 4.61
C ASN A 126 -7.12 -11.76 4.13
N GLY A 127 -7.13 -11.47 2.83
CA GLY A 127 -8.09 -10.54 2.23
C GLY A 127 -9.52 -11.02 2.36
N ASP A 128 -9.77 -12.30 2.10
CA ASP A 128 -11.09 -12.90 2.23
C ASP A 128 -11.57 -12.91 3.69
N THR A 129 -10.66 -13.24 4.61
CA THR A 129 -10.95 -13.18 6.05
C THR A 129 -11.32 -11.76 6.48
N LEU A 130 -10.57 -10.76 5.99
CA LEU A 130 -10.86 -9.36 6.27
C LEU A 130 -12.26 -8.97 5.80
N LEU A 131 -12.60 -9.26 4.55
CA LEU A 131 -13.90 -8.90 3.99
C LEU A 131 -15.05 -9.53 4.77
N ALA A 132 -14.93 -10.80 5.12
CA ALA A 132 -15.96 -11.49 5.90
C ALA A 132 -16.14 -10.84 7.27
N ALA A 133 -15.03 -10.50 7.95
CA ALA A 133 -15.06 -9.87 9.26
C ALA A 133 -15.66 -8.47 9.22
N VAL A 134 -15.31 -7.68 8.20
CA VAL A 134 -15.83 -6.32 7.99
C VAL A 134 -17.35 -6.36 7.82
N ARG A 135 -17.85 -7.28 7.00
CA ARG A 135 -19.29 -7.44 6.78
C ARG A 135 -20.01 -7.89 8.04
N ARG A 136 -19.44 -8.83 8.79
CA ARG A 136 -20.02 -9.27 10.08
C ARG A 136 -20.11 -8.13 11.09
N ALA A 137 -19.17 -7.19 11.04
CA ALA A 137 -19.17 -6.03 11.92
C ALA A 137 -20.17 -4.95 11.50
N GLY A 138 -20.88 -5.15 10.38
CA GLY A 138 -21.84 -4.18 9.86
C GLY A 138 -21.22 -3.01 9.12
N LEU A 139 -19.95 -3.11 8.74
CA LEU A 139 -19.25 -2.08 7.98
C LEU A 139 -19.39 -2.35 6.49
N GLU A 140 -19.38 -1.28 5.69
CA GLU A 140 -19.53 -1.35 4.24
C GLU A 140 -18.17 -1.21 3.56
N PRO A 141 -17.63 -2.27 2.93
CA PRO A 141 -16.40 -2.14 2.15
C PRO A 141 -16.60 -1.24 0.94
N VAL A 142 -15.61 -0.39 0.66
CA VAL A 142 -15.60 0.49 -0.51
C VAL A 142 -14.38 0.13 -1.34
N GLY A 143 -14.60 -0.32 -2.58
CA GLY A 143 -13.53 -0.78 -3.45
C GLY A 143 -13.02 -2.16 -3.07
N GLY A 144 -11.89 -2.54 -3.65
CA GLY A 144 -11.27 -3.84 -3.43
C GLY A 144 -10.30 -3.86 -2.26
N VAL A 145 -9.95 -5.08 -1.85
CA VAL A 145 -8.88 -5.29 -0.88
C VAL A 145 -7.55 -4.96 -1.54
N TYR A 146 -6.68 -4.29 -0.80
CA TYR A 146 -5.30 -4.07 -1.20
C TYR A 146 -4.37 -4.54 -0.08
N PHE A 147 -3.09 -4.66 -0.40
CA PHE A 147 -2.13 -5.26 0.52
C PHE A 147 -0.98 -4.30 0.80
N ALA A 148 -0.44 -4.40 2.00
CA ALA A 148 0.66 -3.57 2.46
C ALA A 148 1.80 -4.46 2.95
N ARG A 149 3.02 -4.16 2.47
CA ARG A 149 4.25 -4.83 2.87
C ARG A 149 5.13 -3.84 3.62
N PHE A 150 5.47 -4.19 4.86
CA PHE A 150 6.23 -3.29 5.74
C PHE A 150 7.71 -3.62 5.80
N ASP A 151 8.12 -4.74 5.24
CA ASP A 151 9.47 -5.28 5.42
C ASP A 151 10.19 -5.46 4.08
N PRO A 152 11.54 -5.46 4.09
CA PRO A 152 12.29 -5.78 2.89
C PRO A 152 12.19 -7.27 2.54
N PRO A 153 12.41 -7.65 1.26
CA PRO A 153 12.22 -9.04 0.82
C PRO A 153 13.14 -10.05 1.51
N TRP A 154 14.32 -9.63 1.97
CA TRP A 154 15.29 -10.52 2.61
C TRP A 154 14.97 -10.87 4.07
N LYS A 155 14.02 -10.19 4.69
CA LYS A 155 13.63 -10.50 6.07
C LYS A 155 12.93 -11.85 6.13
N PRO A 156 13.21 -12.73 7.13
CA PRO A 156 12.54 -14.02 7.25
C PRO A 156 11.01 -13.89 7.32
N GLY A 157 10.30 -14.79 6.62
CA GLY A 157 8.85 -14.71 6.50
C GLY A 157 8.10 -14.60 7.84
N PHE A 158 8.51 -15.38 8.84
CA PHE A 158 7.85 -15.37 10.16
C PHE A 158 8.03 -14.06 10.93
N LEU A 159 8.97 -13.21 10.52
CA LEU A 159 9.19 -11.88 11.10
C LEU A 159 8.55 -10.76 10.27
N LYS A 160 7.99 -11.07 9.10
CA LYS A 160 7.40 -10.06 8.24
C LYS A 160 6.07 -9.57 8.79
N HIS A 161 5.86 -8.27 8.65
CA HIS A 161 4.59 -7.61 8.92
C HIS A 161 3.92 -7.29 7.59
N ASN A 162 2.79 -7.93 7.34
CA ASN A 162 1.95 -7.65 6.17
C ASN A 162 0.57 -7.24 6.65
N GLU A 163 -0.15 -6.53 5.80
CA GLU A 163 -1.54 -6.18 6.08
C GLU A 163 -2.41 -6.35 4.84
N ALA A 164 -3.65 -6.76 5.06
CA ALA A 164 -4.72 -6.66 4.10
C ALA A 164 -5.61 -5.50 4.54
N LEU A 165 -5.98 -4.63 3.61
CA LEU A 165 -6.78 -3.45 3.90
C LEU A 165 -7.94 -3.32 2.93
N VAL A 166 -9.01 -2.70 3.39
CA VAL A 166 -10.12 -2.28 2.54
C VAL A 166 -10.69 -0.98 3.09
N ALA A 167 -10.94 -0.01 2.22
CA ALA A 167 -11.60 1.22 2.63
C ALA A 167 -13.04 0.90 3.06
N VAL A 168 -13.56 1.66 4.01
CA VAL A 168 -14.93 1.51 4.50
C VAL A 168 -15.67 2.84 4.44
N ALA A 169 -16.97 2.74 4.20
CA ALA A 169 -17.83 3.92 4.18
C ALA A 169 -18.05 4.50 5.58
#